data_e97a394d6895ff5813f301d51ee5bd8f
#
_entry.id   e97a394d6895ff5813f301d51ee5bd8f
#
_cell.length_a   1.000
_cell.length_b   1.000
_cell.length_c   1.000
_cell.angle_alpha   90.00
_cell.angle_beta   90.00
_cell.angle_gamma   90.00
#
_symmetry.space_group_name_H-M   'P 1'
#
loop_
_entity.id
_entity.type
_entity.pdbx_description
1 polymer ?
#
loop_
_entity_poly.entity_id
_entity_poly.type
_entity_poly.pdbx_seq_one_letter_code
_entity_poly.pdbx_strand_id
1 'polypeptide(L)'
;PTGEMIHLRTNKAAEPSFPYEAKTETKGSRREQLAAWMTSPDNRYFAASYVNRLWGYLLGTGIIEPLDDIRAGNPPTNPELLEYLKTEFINAGFDMRHVLRLICQSRTYQLNVATNKWNEDDKINYSHAQARRLPAEVLYDAVLKVTGAGTKLPGGTRANQLPDSALDLPSGFLANLGRPARESSCECERSS
;
A
#
# COMPACT_ATOMS: atom_id res chain seq x y z
N PRO A 1 -1.06 21.25 22.34
CA PRO A 1 -1.10 20.06 23.20
C PRO A 1 0.33 19.73 23.61
N THR A 2 0.58 19.81 24.87
CA THR A 2 1.84 19.44 25.50
C THR A 2 1.91 17.92 25.63
N GLY A 3 2.08 17.21 24.54
CA GLY A 3 2.22 15.76 24.54
C GLY A 3 3.63 15.32 24.95
N GLU A 4 4.12 15.81 26.08
CA GLU A 4 5.43 15.40 26.59
C GLU A 4 5.35 14.04 27.25
N MET A 5 6.22 13.14 26.80
CA MET A 5 6.38 11.81 27.41
C MET A 5 7.45 11.88 28.51
N ILE A 6 7.12 11.33 29.68
CA ILE A 6 8.09 11.17 30.76
C ILE A 6 8.78 9.82 30.58
N HIS A 7 10.09 9.85 30.51
CA HIS A 7 10.90 8.63 30.44
C HIS A 7 10.88 7.90 31.80
N LEU A 8 10.27 6.71 31.82
CA LEU A 8 9.97 5.98 33.06
C LEU A 8 11.17 5.74 33.98
N ARG A 9 12.36 5.52 33.42
CA ARG A 9 13.57 5.24 34.21
C ARG A 9 14.23 6.49 34.76
N THR A 10 14.19 7.60 34.05
CA THR A 10 14.89 8.84 34.44
C THR A 10 13.98 9.89 35.05
N ASN A 11 12.67 9.67 34.95
CA ASN A 11 11.62 10.62 35.38
C ASN A 11 11.77 12.05 34.79
N LYS A 12 12.42 12.14 33.61
CA LYS A 12 12.61 13.41 32.89
C LYS A 12 11.77 13.40 31.62
N ALA A 13 11.38 14.58 31.13
CA ALA A 13 10.76 14.71 29.84
C ALA A 13 11.69 14.17 28.74
N ALA A 14 11.16 13.31 27.89
CA ALA A 14 11.88 12.79 26.74
C ALA A 14 11.67 13.74 25.55
N GLU A 15 12.74 14.30 25.04
CA GLU A 15 12.69 15.08 23.82
C GLU A 15 12.35 14.17 22.63
N PRO A 16 11.48 14.62 21.71
CA PRO A 16 11.16 13.85 20.51
C PRO A 16 12.40 13.73 19.62
N SER A 17 12.66 12.53 19.14
CA SER A 17 13.73 12.25 18.18
C SER A 17 13.22 11.34 17.08
N PHE A 18 13.81 11.43 15.91
CA PHE A 18 13.51 10.51 14.81
C PHE A 18 14.30 9.20 14.98
N PRO A 19 13.73 8.06 14.53
CA PRO A 19 14.37 6.74 14.70
C PRO A 19 15.67 6.60 13.90
N TYR A 20 15.88 7.40 12.88
CA TYR A 20 17.10 7.45 12.06
C TYR A 20 17.27 8.84 11.43
N GLU A 21 18.49 9.15 11.01
CA GLU A 21 18.79 10.43 10.40
C GLU A 21 18.24 10.51 8.98
N ALA A 22 17.61 11.62 8.68
CA ALA A 22 17.30 12.07 7.32
C ALA A 22 17.44 13.59 7.31
N LYS A 23 18.04 14.14 6.27
CA LYS A 23 18.16 15.59 6.12
C LYS A 23 16.77 16.19 6.01
N THR A 24 16.38 16.97 6.99
CA THR A 24 15.11 17.66 7.01
C THR A 24 15.26 19.00 7.70
N GLU A 25 14.50 19.98 7.27
CA GLU A 25 14.41 21.24 7.98
C GLU A 25 13.62 21.06 9.29
N THR A 26 14.19 21.52 10.38
CA THR A 26 13.59 21.39 11.74
C THR A 26 12.73 22.59 12.12
N LYS A 27 12.27 23.38 11.13
CA LYS A 27 11.40 24.53 11.36
C LYS A 27 9.93 24.09 11.40
N GLY A 28 9.14 24.74 12.24
CA GLY A 28 7.70 24.48 12.35
C GLY A 28 7.31 23.64 13.55
N SER A 29 6.05 23.22 13.59
CA SER A 29 5.49 22.37 14.64
C SER A 29 6.07 20.95 14.60
N ARG A 30 5.99 20.21 15.70
CA ARG A 30 6.42 18.79 15.77
C ARG A 30 5.78 17.95 14.66
N ARG A 31 4.53 18.24 14.29
CA ARG A 31 3.82 17.53 13.21
C ARG A 31 4.40 17.83 11.83
N GLU A 32 4.72 19.09 11.57
CA GLU A 32 5.36 19.51 10.32
C GLU A 32 6.76 18.92 10.19
N GLN A 33 7.53 18.91 11.28
CA GLN A 33 8.85 18.28 11.32
C GLN A 33 8.76 16.77 11.04
N LEU A 34 7.78 16.08 11.62
CA LEU A 34 7.55 14.65 11.37
C LEU A 34 7.18 14.42 9.90
N ALA A 35 6.28 15.22 9.34
CA ALA A 35 5.89 15.10 7.94
C ALA A 35 7.09 15.32 7.02
N ALA A 36 7.88 16.38 7.24
CA ALA A 36 9.07 16.67 6.47
C ALA A 36 10.11 15.54 6.55
N TRP A 37 10.30 14.97 7.75
CA TRP A 37 11.21 13.82 7.92
C TRP A 37 10.70 12.57 7.20
N MET A 38 9.41 12.26 7.29
CA MET A 38 8.82 11.09 6.61
C MET A 38 8.96 11.18 5.10
N THR A 39 8.67 12.36 4.53
CA THR A 39 8.68 12.59 3.08
C THR A 39 10.01 13.13 2.54
N SER A 40 11.06 13.11 3.35
CA SER A 40 12.40 13.48 2.90
C SER A 40 12.88 12.52 1.80
N PRO A 41 13.49 13.03 0.72
CA PRO A 41 14.15 12.16 -0.29
C PRO A 41 15.23 11.26 0.31
N ASP A 42 15.85 11.70 1.41
CA ASP A 42 16.87 10.91 2.15
C ASP A 42 16.26 9.83 3.05
N ASN A 43 14.92 9.81 3.22
CA ASN A 43 14.24 8.77 3.97
C ASN A 43 14.21 7.47 3.15
N ARG A 44 15.09 6.54 3.50
CA ARG A 44 15.26 5.27 2.77
C ARG A 44 14.05 4.32 2.82
N TYR A 45 13.13 4.52 3.77
CA TYR A 45 11.99 3.61 3.97
C TYR A 45 10.71 4.12 3.32
N PHE A 46 10.41 5.41 3.38
CA PHE A 46 9.13 5.94 2.93
C PHE A 46 8.86 5.63 1.45
N ALA A 47 9.76 6.05 0.57
CA ALA A 47 9.60 5.81 -0.86
C ALA A 47 9.63 4.31 -1.21
N ALA A 48 10.55 3.55 -0.60
CA ALA A 48 10.66 2.10 -0.82
C ALA A 48 9.39 1.35 -0.39
N SER A 49 8.87 1.65 0.82
CA SER A 49 7.63 1.05 1.32
C SER A 49 6.46 1.37 0.41
N TYR A 50 6.34 2.61 -0.02
CA TYR A 50 5.23 3.04 -0.84
C TYR A 50 5.23 2.37 -2.22
N VAL A 51 6.36 2.37 -2.92
CA VAL A 51 6.44 1.74 -4.24
C VAL A 51 6.29 0.22 -4.17
N ASN A 52 6.78 -0.42 -3.10
CA ASN A 52 6.57 -1.84 -2.86
C ASN A 52 5.08 -2.18 -2.68
N ARG A 53 4.34 -1.35 -1.94
CA ARG A 53 2.88 -1.49 -1.79
C ARG A 53 2.14 -1.29 -3.11
N LEU A 54 2.49 -0.28 -3.91
CA LEU A 54 1.89 -0.08 -5.23
C LEU A 54 2.16 -1.25 -6.16
N TRP A 55 3.39 -1.78 -6.14
CA TRP A 55 3.77 -2.96 -6.91
C TRP A 55 2.95 -4.18 -6.49
N GLY A 56 2.91 -4.50 -5.20
CA GLY A 56 2.12 -5.62 -4.67
C GLY A 56 0.62 -5.47 -4.94
N TYR A 57 0.10 -4.25 -4.81
CA TYR A 57 -1.30 -3.97 -5.15
C TYR A 57 -1.62 -4.26 -6.62
N LEU A 58 -0.73 -3.92 -7.55
CA LEU A 58 -0.94 -4.09 -8.98
C LEU A 58 -0.61 -5.50 -9.47
N LEU A 59 0.39 -6.17 -8.91
CA LEU A 59 0.89 -7.46 -9.39
C LEU A 59 0.56 -8.65 -8.49
N GLY A 60 0.04 -8.38 -7.27
CA GLY A 60 -0.41 -9.41 -6.34
C GLY A 60 0.63 -9.84 -5.32
N THR A 61 1.91 -9.61 -5.58
CA THR A 61 3.04 -9.91 -4.67
C THR A 61 4.00 -8.74 -4.68
N GLY A 62 4.53 -8.34 -3.51
CA GLY A 62 5.52 -7.27 -3.38
C GLY A 62 6.91 -7.69 -3.88
N ILE A 63 7.75 -6.72 -4.17
CA ILE A 63 9.19 -6.95 -4.39
C ILE A 63 9.85 -7.35 -3.08
N ILE A 64 9.31 -6.84 -1.97
CA ILE A 64 9.55 -7.34 -0.60
C ILE A 64 8.23 -7.93 -0.12
N GLU A 65 8.27 -9.16 0.37
CA GLU A 65 7.09 -9.87 0.90
C GLU A 65 7.44 -10.50 2.25
N PRO A 66 6.66 -10.34 3.33
CA PRO A 66 5.45 -9.52 3.45
C PRO A 66 5.69 -8.03 3.16
N LEU A 67 4.67 -7.33 2.60
CA LEU A 67 4.80 -5.97 2.06
C LEU A 67 5.43 -4.94 3.01
N ASP A 68 5.23 -5.11 4.31
CA ASP A 68 5.69 -4.18 5.35
C ASP A 68 6.95 -4.64 6.08
N ASP A 69 7.45 -5.83 5.77
CA ASP A 69 8.62 -6.40 6.43
C ASP A 69 9.93 -5.91 5.77
N ILE A 70 10.13 -4.60 5.77
CA ILE A 70 11.31 -3.96 5.18
C ILE A 70 12.45 -3.93 6.20
N ARG A 71 13.27 -4.98 6.22
CA ARG A 71 14.43 -5.12 7.10
C ARG A 71 15.59 -5.82 6.41
N ALA A 72 16.78 -5.69 6.97
CA ALA A 72 17.99 -6.30 6.40
C ALA A 72 17.91 -7.83 6.27
N GLY A 73 17.15 -8.51 7.15
CA GLY A 73 16.94 -9.96 7.09
C GLY A 73 15.90 -10.41 6.05
N ASN A 74 15.23 -9.48 5.40
CA ASN A 74 14.25 -9.76 4.35
C ASN A 74 14.55 -8.90 3.10
N PRO A 75 15.57 -9.27 2.31
CA PRO A 75 15.97 -8.49 1.14
C PRO A 75 14.91 -8.55 0.03
N PRO A 76 14.80 -7.52 -0.81
CA PRO A 76 13.92 -7.55 -1.97
C PRO A 76 14.32 -8.65 -2.96
N THR A 77 13.33 -9.25 -3.62
CA THR A 77 13.55 -10.25 -4.68
C THR A 77 14.26 -9.68 -5.91
N ASN A 78 14.08 -8.38 -6.14
CA ASN A 78 14.77 -7.63 -7.19
C ASN A 78 15.17 -6.25 -6.66
N PRO A 79 16.39 -6.11 -6.10
CA PRO A 79 16.88 -4.86 -5.52
C PRO A 79 16.96 -3.70 -6.53
N GLU A 80 17.40 -3.99 -7.76
CA GLU A 80 17.53 -2.98 -8.81
C GLU A 80 16.18 -2.39 -9.21
N LEU A 81 15.16 -3.22 -9.31
CA LEU A 81 13.80 -2.79 -9.62
C LEU A 81 13.23 -1.91 -8.51
N LEU A 82 13.41 -2.32 -7.25
CA LEU A 82 12.93 -1.54 -6.11
C LEU A 82 13.62 -0.17 -6.06
N GLU A 83 14.94 -0.14 -6.27
CA GLU A 83 15.72 1.10 -6.28
C GLU A 83 15.33 2.01 -7.45
N TYR A 84 15.08 1.44 -8.63
CA TYR A 84 14.60 2.17 -9.79
C TYR A 84 13.24 2.83 -9.52
N LEU A 85 12.26 2.07 -9.05
CA LEU A 85 10.91 2.60 -8.75
C LEU A 85 10.95 3.65 -7.64
N LYS A 86 11.77 3.44 -6.62
CA LYS A 86 11.99 4.40 -5.54
C LYS A 86 12.54 5.71 -6.08
N THR A 87 13.57 5.64 -6.92
CA THR A 87 14.22 6.80 -7.53
C THR A 87 13.24 7.58 -8.41
N GLU A 88 12.48 6.88 -9.26
CA GLU A 88 11.43 7.48 -10.09
C GLU A 88 10.36 8.19 -9.26
N PHE A 89 9.95 7.58 -8.14
CA PHE A 89 8.96 8.17 -7.24
C PHE A 89 9.47 9.47 -6.59
N ILE A 90 10.72 9.47 -6.11
CA ILE A 90 11.36 10.66 -5.52
C ILE A 90 11.53 11.76 -6.58
N ASN A 91 12.07 11.42 -7.75
CA ASN A 91 12.33 12.37 -8.83
C ASN A 91 11.04 13.02 -9.37
N ALA A 92 9.95 12.27 -9.35
CA ALA A 92 8.63 12.78 -9.72
C ALA A 92 7.95 13.60 -8.60
N GLY A 93 8.65 13.96 -7.52
CA GLY A 93 8.09 14.70 -6.40
C GLY A 93 7.00 13.92 -5.65
N PHE A 94 7.17 12.62 -5.53
CA PHE A 94 6.21 11.70 -4.91
C PHE A 94 4.86 11.62 -5.65
N ASP A 95 4.86 11.79 -6.99
CA ASP A 95 3.66 11.60 -7.81
C ASP A 95 3.31 10.11 -7.95
N MET A 96 2.28 9.69 -7.22
CA MET A 96 1.74 8.34 -7.27
C MET A 96 1.27 7.92 -8.68
N ARG A 97 0.69 8.85 -9.43
CA ARG A 97 0.17 8.57 -10.78
C ARG A 97 1.29 8.29 -11.76
N HIS A 98 2.44 8.94 -11.58
CA HIS A 98 3.64 8.65 -12.35
C HIS A 98 4.07 7.19 -12.17
N VAL A 99 4.23 6.73 -10.93
CA VAL A 99 4.65 5.35 -10.62
C VAL A 99 3.61 4.32 -11.07
N LEU A 100 2.32 4.57 -10.83
CA LEU A 100 1.23 3.69 -11.31
C LEU A 100 1.28 3.53 -12.83
N ARG A 101 1.46 4.63 -13.57
CA ARG A 101 1.58 4.59 -15.03
C ARG A 101 2.81 3.80 -15.47
N LEU A 102 3.95 4.03 -14.82
CA LEU A 102 5.20 3.33 -15.09
C LEU A 102 5.04 1.81 -14.94
N ILE A 103 4.44 1.36 -13.84
CA ILE A 103 4.17 -0.06 -13.58
C ILE A 103 3.18 -0.63 -14.60
N CYS A 104 2.06 0.04 -14.83
CA CYS A 104 1.03 -0.44 -15.76
C CYS A 104 1.50 -0.50 -17.23
N GLN A 105 2.47 0.34 -17.63
CA GLN A 105 3.08 0.31 -18.95
C GLN A 105 4.18 -0.73 -19.09
N SER A 106 4.61 -1.36 -17.99
CA SER A 106 5.65 -2.39 -18.02
C SER A 106 5.15 -3.66 -18.72
N ARG A 107 6.08 -4.41 -19.32
CA ARG A 107 5.76 -5.74 -19.89
C ARG A 107 5.29 -6.71 -18.81
N THR A 108 5.82 -6.61 -17.62
CA THR A 108 5.44 -7.46 -16.47
C THR A 108 3.96 -7.34 -16.16
N TYR A 109 3.42 -6.13 -16.13
CA TYR A 109 1.98 -5.92 -15.88
C TYR A 109 1.08 -6.42 -17.01
N GLN A 110 1.60 -6.52 -18.23
CA GLN A 110 0.88 -6.93 -19.43
C GLN A 110 0.96 -8.43 -19.72
N LEU A 111 1.60 -9.20 -18.84
CA LEU A 111 1.69 -10.65 -19.00
C LEU A 111 0.30 -11.31 -18.85
N ASN A 112 0.15 -12.46 -19.50
CA ASN A 112 -1.04 -13.29 -19.38
C ASN A 112 -1.00 -14.13 -18.09
N VAL A 113 -2.16 -14.55 -17.60
CA VAL A 113 -2.30 -15.52 -16.50
C VAL A 113 -1.99 -16.95 -16.94
N ALA A 114 -1.98 -17.22 -18.24
CA ALA A 114 -1.62 -18.54 -18.75
C ALA A 114 -0.17 -18.85 -18.45
N THR A 115 0.05 -20.03 -17.88
CA THR A 115 1.37 -20.55 -17.54
C THR A 115 1.84 -21.61 -18.56
N ASN A 116 3.08 -21.98 -18.44
CA ASN A 116 3.69 -23.09 -19.15
C ASN A 116 4.48 -23.95 -18.14
N LYS A 117 4.97 -25.11 -18.59
CA LYS A 117 5.70 -26.07 -17.73
C LYS A 117 6.94 -25.52 -17.01
N TRP A 118 7.39 -24.31 -17.38
CA TRP A 118 8.61 -23.70 -16.81
C TRP A 118 8.31 -22.61 -15.80
N ASN A 119 7.07 -22.11 -15.76
CA ASN A 119 6.70 -20.99 -14.90
C ASN A 119 5.39 -21.19 -14.12
N GLU A 120 4.80 -22.40 -14.16
CA GLU A 120 3.55 -22.70 -13.44
C GLU A 120 3.67 -22.56 -11.93
N ASP A 121 4.87 -22.80 -11.39
CA ASP A 121 5.17 -22.67 -9.94
C ASP A 121 5.71 -21.30 -9.54
N ASP A 122 5.91 -20.40 -10.50
CA ASP A 122 6.50 -19.09 -10.22
C ASP A 122 5.51 -18.16 -9.51
N LYS A 123 5.85 -17.78 -8.29
CA LYS A 123 5.07 -16.83 -7.46
C LYS A 123 5.81 -15.53 -7.14
N ILE A 124 7.11 -15.44 -7.49
CA ILE A 124 7.97 -14.35 -7.04
C ILE A 124 8.76 -13.65 -8.14
N ASN A 125 8.92 -14.27 -9.33
CA ASN A 125 9.72 -13.70 -10.42
C ASN A 125 8.88 -13.00 -11.48
N TYR A 126 7.57 -12.93 -11.28
CA TYR A 126 6.62 -12.24 -12.18
C TYR A 126 6.69 -12.71 -13.63
N SER A 127 6.94 -14.01 -13.86
CA SER A 127 7.04 -14.60 -15.20
C SER A 127 5.69 -14.81 -15.89
N HIS A 128 4.59 -14.65 -15.14
CA HIS A 128 3.21 -14.61 -15.61
C HIS A 128 2.36 -13.74 -14.68
N ALA A 129 1.19 -13.31 -15.12
CA ALA A 129 0.27 -12.59 -14.25
C ALA A 129 -0.41 -13.55 -13.27
N GLN A 130 -0.45 -13.19 -12.00
CA GLN A 130 -1.15 -13.98 -10.99
C GLN A 130 -2.65 -13.69 -11.04
N ALA A 131 -3.47 -14.73 -11.16
CA ALA A 131 -4.92 -14.60 -11.05
C ALA A 131 -5.29 -14.27 -9.59
N ARG A 132 -6.08 -13.22 -9.40
CA ARG A 132 -6.52 -12.78 -8.08
C ARG A 132 -7.94 -12.24 -8.13
N ARG A 133 -8.62 -12.27 -7.00
CA ARG A 133 -9.93 -11.65 -6.86
C ARG A 133 -9.82 -10.13 -6.95
N LEU A 134 -10.83 -9.50 -7.51
CA LEU A 134 -11.02 -8.07 -7.35
C LEU A 134 -11.36 -7.76 -5.87
N PRO A 135 -10.91 -6.61 -5.35
CA PRO A 135 -11.41 -6.12 -4.07
C PRO A 135 -12.93 -6.08 -4.04
N ALA A 136 -13.53 -6.37 -2.89
CA ALA A 136 -14.98 -6.47 -2.73
C ALA A 136 -15.72 -5.22 -3.25
N GLU A 137 -15.19 -4.06 -2.95
CA GLU A 137 -15.73 -2.77 -3.37
C GLU A 137 -15.70 -2.59 -4.89
N VAL A 138 -14.58 -2.97 -5.52
CA VAL A 138 -14.41 -2.89 -6.97
C VAL A 138 -15.35 -3.87 -7.67
N LEU A 139 -15.46 -5.09 -7.13
CA LEU A 139 -16.34 -6.11 -7.69
C LEU A 139 -17.82 -5.69 -7.59
N TYR A 140 -18.24 -5.15 -6.43
CA TYR A 140 -19.58 -4.63 -6.26
C TYR A 140 -19.92 -3.53 -7.27
N ASP A 141 -19.07 -2.51 -7.38
CA ASP A 141 -19.24 -1.42 -8.35
C ASP A 141 -19.25 -1.92 -9.80
N ALA A 142 -18.44 -2.91 -10.12
CA ALA A 142 -18.42 -3.52 -11.46
C ALA A 142 -19.72 -4.27 -11.76
N VAL A 143 -20.23 -5.05 -10.81
CA VAL A 143 -21.51 -5.76 -10.96
C VAL A 143 -22.66 -4.78 -11.18
N LEU A 144 -22.75 -3.71 -10.38
CA LEU A 144 -23.76 -2.68 -10.56
C LEU A 144 -23.68 -2.02 -11.95
N LYS A 145 -22.47 -1.73 -12.39
CA LYS A 145 -22.25 -1.13 -13.71
C LYS A 145 -22.69 -2.03 -14.84
N VAL A 146 -22.40 -3.32 -14.76
CA VAL A 146 -22.75 -4.29 -15.82
C VAL A 146 -24.24 -4.60 -15.83
N THR A 147 -24.88 -4.70 -14.66
CA THR A 147 -26.29 -5.02 -14.53
C THR A 147 -27.22 -3.81 -14.69
N GLY A 148 -26.69 -2.58 -14.66
CA GLY A 148 -27.48 -1.35 -14.64
C GLY A 148 -28.24 -1.14 -13.33
N ALA A 149 -27.94 -1.90 -12.29
CA ALA A 149 -28.59 -1.78 -10.98
C ALA A 149 -28.11 -0.56 -10.23
N GLY A 150 -29.01 0.06 -9.46
CA GLY A 150 -28.66 1.15 -8.55
C GLY A 150 -27.92 0.65 -7.31
N THR A 151 -27.01 1.46 -6.78
CA THR A 151 -26.36 1.16 -5.50
C THR A 151 -27.38 1.22 -4.36
N LYS A 152 -27.23 0.29 -3.40
CA LYS A 152 -27.98 0.30 -2.14
C LYS A 152 -27.17 0.92 -0.98
N LEU A 153 -26.01 1.46 -1.28
CA LEU A 153 -25.19 2.15 -0.30
C LEU A 153 -25.75 3.54 0.03
N PRO A 154 -25.55 4.04 1.26
CA PRO A 154 -26.05 5.33 1.69
C PRO A 154 -25.63 6.47 0.74
N GLY A 155 -26.56 7.37 0.44
CA GLY A 155 -26.29 8.54 -0.40
C GLY A 155 -25.99 8.25 -1.87
N GLY A 156 -26.23 7.02 -2.35
CA GLY A 156 -25.90 6.64 -3.74
C GLY A 156 -24.41 6.50 -4.03
N THR A 157 -23.61 6.39 -2.99
CA THR A 157 -22.13 6.31 -3.08
C THR A 157 -21.68 5.02 -3.77
N ARG A 158 -20.52 5.06 -4.41
CA ARG A 158 -19.85 3.85 -4.89
C ARG A 158 -19.17 3.13 -3.73
N ALA A 159 -19.06 1.81 -3.81
CA ALA A 159 -18.42 1.03 -2.75
C ALA A 159 -16.94 1.39 -2.56
N ASN A 160 -16.23 1.72 -3.63
CA ASN A 160 -14.84 2.16 -3.56
C ASN A 160 -14.64 3.55 -2.92
N GLN A 161 -15.71 4.30 -2.67
CA GLN A 161 -15.70 5.59 -1.99
C GLN A 161 -16.14 5.50 -0.53
N LEU A 162 -16.49 4.30 -0.06
CA LEU A 162 -16.85 4.10 1.34
C LEU A 162 -15.70 4.49 2.25
N PRO A 163 -15.99 5.16 3.38
CA PRO A 163 -14.97 5.43 4.37
C PRO A 163 -14.39 4.13 4.92
N ASP A 164 -13.20 4.23 5.49
CA ASP A 164 -12.51 3.13 6.13
C ASP A 164 -13.18 2.80 7.49
N SER A 165 -14.35 2.23 7.40
CA SER A 165 -15.20 1.88 8.55
C SER A 165 -15.94 0.57 8.26
N ALA A 166 -16.51 -0.04 9.29
CA ALA A 166 -17.25 -1.29 9.22
C ALA A 166 -18.59 -1.20 8.44
N LEU A 167 -18.77 -0.19 7.60
CA LEU A 167 -19.98 -0.05 6.78
C LEU A 167 -20.05 -1.16 5.74
N ASP A 168 -21.06 -1.97 5.83
CA ASP A 168 -21.42 -2.98 4.85
C ASP A 168 -22.89 -2.83 4.47
N LEU A 169 -23.28 -3.56 3.44
CA LEU A 169 -24.69 -3.72 3.08
C LEU A 169 -25.40 -4.61 4.09
N PRO A 170 -26.71 -4.41 4.33
CA PRO A 170 -27.49 -5.30 5.21
C PRO A 170 -27.42 -6.79 4.81
N SER A 171 -27.10 -7.07 3.55
CA SER A 171 -26.90 -8.42 3.02
C SER A 171 -25.52 -9.03 3.37
N GLY A 172 -24.59 -8.27 3.95
CA GLY A 172 -23.22 -8.69 4.16
C GLY A 172 -22.44 -8.92 2.86
N PHE A 173 -22.87 -8.36 1.74
CA PHE A 173 -22.31 -8.64 0.42
C PHE A 173 -20.82 -8.32 0.35
N LEU A 174 -20.40 -7.16 0.88
CA LEU A 174 -18.98 -6.77 0.84
C LEU A 174 -18.13 -7.65 1.76
N ALA A 175 -18.64 -7.99 2.95
CA ALA A 175 -17.96 -8.90 3.88
C ALA A 175 -17.81 -10.31 3.26
N ASN A 176 -18.85 -10.83 2.63
CA ASN A 176 -18.81 -12.13 1.95
C ASN A 176 -17.83 -12.17 0.76
N LEU A 177 -17.50 -11.02 0.20
CA LEU A 177 -16.50 -10.88 -0.85
C LEU A 177 -15.10 -10.52 -0.30
N GLY A 178 -14.91 -10.62 1.01
CA GLY A 178 -13.62 -10.46 1.65
C GLY A 178 -13.27 -9.02 2.05
N ARG A 179 -14.25 -8.12 2.14
CA ARG A 179 -14.01 -6.82 2.77
C ARG A 179 -13.74 -7.03 4.25
N PRO A 180 -12.58 -6.57 4.76
CA PRO A 180 -12.28 -6.70 6.19
C PRO A 180 -13.22 -5.84 7.05
N ALA A 181 -13.38 -6.23 8.31
CA ALA A 181 -14.18 -5.47 9.29
C ALA A 181 -13.59 -4.07 9.60
N ARG A 182 -12.36 -3.80 9.14
CA ARG A 182 -11.67 -2.51 9.34
C ARG A 182 -11.42 -2.17 10.81
N GLU A 183 -11.21 -3.17 11.63
CA GLU A 183 -10.78 -3.01 13.02
C GLU A 183 -9.32 -2.58 13.10
N SER A 184 -8.52 -2.96 12.10
CA SER A 184 -7.15 -2.50 11.93
C SER A 184 -6.89 -2.03 10.49
N SER A 185 -5.77 -1.34 10.26
CA SER A 185 -5.34 -0.92 8.92
C SER A 185 -4.56 -2.01 8.16
N CYS A 186 -4.47 -3.23 8.70
CA CYS A 186 -3.69 -4.32 8.12
C CYS A 186 -4.41 -4.95 6.92
N GLU A 187 -3.71 -5.06 5.79
CA GLU A 187 -4.24 -5.76 4.60
C GLU A 187 -4.36 -7.28 4.78
N CYS A 188 -3.66 -7.85 5.77
CA CYS A 188 -3.77 -9.28 6.10
C CYS A 188 -5.17 -9.68 6.62
N GLU A 189 -6.04 -8.74 6.94
CA GLU A 189 -7.44 -9.01 7.29
C GLU A 189 -8.32 -9.35 6.07
N ARG A 190 -7.83 -9.17 4.86
CA ARG A 190 -8.58 -9.58 3.67
C ARG A 190 -8.60 -11.10 3.58
N SER A 191 -9.79 -11.68 3.67
CA SER A 191 -9.95 -13.11 3.44
C SER A 191 -9.58 -13.47 1.98
N SER A 192 -8.71 -14.44 1.83
CA SER A 192 -8.32 -15.03 0.54
C SER A 192 -9.49 -15.78 -0.12
#